data_aee565c8f2a3547c64677a4a44fcddd0
#
_entry.id   aee565c8f2a3547c64677a4a44fcddd0
#
_cell.length_a   1.000
_cell.length_b   1.000
_cell.length_c   1.000
_cell.angle_alpha   90.00
_cell.angle_beta   90.00
_cell.angle_gamma   90.00
#
_symmetry.space_group_name_H-M   'P 1'
#
loop_
_entity.id
_entity.type
_entity.pdbx_description
1 polymer ?
#
loop_
_entity_poly.entity_id
_entity_poly.type
_entity_poly.pdbx_seq_one_letter_code
_entity_poly.pdbx_strand_id
1 'polypeptide(L)'
;MVLAHEVQGALAIENSLNREGLDHVALVKVASAAVGAKMMGFNGEQIKATISNAFLDGQSLRTYRHFPNTGARKSWAAGDASAKALKQIFISEVSDESYPTALTSKVWGFNDVLMGENPMRLERNLESYVMDNILYKVSFPAEFHAQTAAEAAISISKHLKGKLEEIEEIL
;
A
#
# COMPACT_ATOMS: atom_id res chain seq x y z
N MET A 1 5.22 -14.49 -2.32
CA MET A 1 3.91 -13.79 -2.34
C MET A 1 3.38 -13.56 -0.92
N VAL A 2 3.15 -14.61 -0.11
CA VAL A 2 2.62 -14.45 1.29
C VAL A 2 3.43 -13.44 2.10
N LEU A 3 4.75 -13.60 2.18
CA LEU A 3 5.62 -12.68 2.91
C LEU A 3 5.51 -11.20 2.42
N ALA A 4 5.33 -10.98 1.12
CA ALA A 4 5.16 -9.62 0.61
C ALA A 4 3.84 -8.98 1.07
N HIS A 5 2.76 -9.76 1.09
CA HIS A 5 1.49 -9.33 1.63
C HIS A 5 1.57 -9.08 3.15
N GLU A 6 2.30 -9.93 3.87
CA GLU A 6 2.48 -9.78 5.31
C GLU A 6 3.25 -8.49 5.64
N VAL A 7 4.41 -8.27 5.01
CA VAL A 7 5.21 -7.04 5.23
C VAL A 7 4.39 -5.79 4.90
N GLN A 8 3.77 -5.76 3.72
CA GLN A 8 2.97 -4.60 3.32
C GLN A 8 1.77 -4.38 4.24
N GLY A 9 1.04 -5.44 4.54
CA GLY A 9 -0.19 -5.35 5.32
C GLY A 9 0.07 -5.03 6.78
N ALA A 10 1.10 -5.61 7.41
CA ALA A 10 1.50 -5.28 8.77
C ALA A 10 1.85 -3.79 8.89
N LEU A 11 2.67 -3.28 7.96
CA LEU A 11 2.97 -1.85 7.90
C LEU A 11 1.73 -0.99 7.68
N ALA A 12 0.80 -1.42 6.83
CA ALA A 12 -0.43 -0.67 6.53
C ALA A 12 -1.40 -0.63 7.70
N ILE A 13 -1.48 -1.69 8.50
CA ILE A 13 -2.37 -1.76 9.66
C ILE A 13 -1.88 -0.83 10.78
N GLU A 14 -0.58 -0.76 10.98
CA GLU A 14 0.02 0.03 12.06
C GLU A 14 0.27 1.49 11.67
N ASN A 15 0.25 1.82 10.36
CA ASN A 15 0.63 3.14 9.87
C ASN A 15 -0.36 3.66 8.83
N SER A 16 -0.96 4.80 9.10
CA SER A 16 -1.92 5.41 8.18
C SER A 16 -1.25 6.45 7.26
N LEU A 17 -0.49 6.00 6.26
CA LEU A 17 0.16 6.90 5.28
C LEU A 17 -0.83 7.86 4.61
N ASN A 18 -2.08 7.43 4.47
CA ASN A 18 -3.14 8.24 3.87
C ASN A 18 -3.43 9.53 4.63
N ARG A 19 -3.27 9.53 5.94
CA ARG A 19 -3.47 10.72 6.79
C ARG A 19 -2.37 11.74 6.59
N GLU A 20 -1.19 11.27 6.23
CA GLU A 20 -0.02 12.11 5.93
C GLU A 20 0.05 12.51 4.43
N GLY A 21 -1.01 12.25 3.66
CA GLY A 21 -1.07 12.59 2.23
C GLY A 21 -0.26 11.68 1.32
N LEU A 22 0.32 10.61 1.86
CA LEU A 22 1.08 9.62 1.11
C LEU A 22 0.17 8.49 0.61
N ASP A 23 0.50 7.96 -0.57
CA ASP A 23 -0.19 6.78 -1.08
C ASP A 23 0.38 5.50 -0.45
N HIS A 24 -0.51 4.56 -0.15
CA HIS A 24 -0.15 3.24 0.38
C HIS A 24 0.76 2.42 -0.55
N VAL A 25 0.89 2.78 -1.83
CA VAL A 25 1.86 2.13 -2.74
C VAL A 25 3.32 2.37 -2.32
N ALA A 26 3.59 3.34 -1.45
CA ALA A 26 4.89 3.44 -0.80
C ALA A 26 5.24 2.16 -0.02
N LEU A 27 4.26 1.53 0.63
CA LEU A 27 4.42 0.27 1.34
C LEU A 27 4.59 -0.92 0.38
N VAL A 28 3.97 -0.88 -0.81
CA VAL A 28 4.24 -1.86 -1.87
C VAL A 28 5.71 -1.83 -2.27
N LYS A 29 6.30 -0.62 -2.41
CA LYS A 29 7.72 -0.46 -2.72
C LYS A 29 8.60 -1.07 -1.64
N VAL A 30 8.36 -0.76 -0.37
CA VAL A 30 9.13 -1.28 0.76
C VAL A 30 9.03 -2.80 0.85
N ALA A 31 7.83 -3.36 0.78
CA ALA A 31 7.62 -4.81 0.83
C ALA A 31 8.26 -5.52 -0.37
N SER A 32 8.15 -4.96 -1.58
CA SER A 32 8.78 -5.51 -2.78
C SER A 32 10.31 -5.46 -2.68
N ALA A 33 10.88 -4.40 -2.12
CA ALA A 33 12.32 -4.26 -1.89
C ALA A 33 12.82 -5.33 -0.91
N ALA A 34 12.17 -5.47 0.25
CA ALA A 34 12.55 -6.45 1.27
C ALA A 34 12.48 -7.89 0.77
N VAL A 35 11.36 -8.26 0.13
CA VAL A 35 11.13 -9.64 -0.33
C VAL A 35 11.94 -9.95 -1.58
N GLY A 36 12.07 -9.00 -2.50
CA GLY A 36 12.88 -9.16 -3.69
C GLY A 36 14.37 -9.34 -3.34
N ALA A 37 14.92 -8.54 -2.43
CA ALA A 37 16.29 -8.71 -1.94
C ALA A 37 16.50 -10.09 -1.31
N LYS A 38 15.54 -10.56 -0.51
CA LYS A 38 15.57 -11.91 0.05
C LYS A 38 15.55 -13.00 -1.03
N MET A 39 14.75 -12.83 -2.09
CA MET A 39 14.68 -13.76 -3.21
C MET A 39 15.99 -13.81 -4.03
N MET A 40 16.71 -12.70 -4.11
CA MET A 40 18.05 -12.62 -4.71
C MET A 40 19.15 -13.26 -3.84
N GLY A 41 18.81 -13.76 -2.65
CA GLY A 41 19.75 -14.39 -1.74
C GLY A 41 20.59 -13.40 -0.92
N PHE A 42 20.19 -12.14 -0.83
CA PHE A 42 20.88 -11.11 -0.06
C PHE A 42 20.91 -11.47 1.42
N ASN A 43 22.02 -11.15 2.07
CA ASN A 43 22.15 -11.27 3.52
C ASN A 43 21.38 -10.16 4.25
N GLY A 44 21.35 -10.22 5.58
CA GLY A 44 20.56 -9.28 6.39
C GLY A 44 20.99 -7.81 6.22
N GLU A 45 22.27 -7.54 6.05
CA GLU A 45 22.77 -6.16 5.87
C GLU A 45 22.41 -5.64 4.46
N GLN A 46 22.52 -6.45 3.44
CA GLN A 46 22.10 -6.08 2.10
C GLN A 46 20.59 -5.85 2.01
N ILE A 47 19.76 -6.64 2.70
CA ILE A 47 18.31 -6.42 2.79
C ILE A 47 18.02 -5.10 3.49
N LYS A 48 18.70 -4.77 4.60
CA LYS A 48 18.57 -3.48 5.29
C LYS A 48 18.97 -2.31 4.38
N ALA A 49 20.07 -2.44 3.64
CA ALA A 49 20.50 -1.44 2.67
C ALA A 49 19.41 -1.20 1.61
N THR A 50 18.86 -2.25 1.03
CA THR A 50 17.79 -2.17 0.03
C THR A 50 16.54 -1.50 0.59
N ILE A 51 16.13 -1.84 1.82
CA ILE A 51 14.98 -1.21 2.48
C ILE A 51 15.25 0.26 2.78
N SER A 52 16.46 0.61 3.24
CA SER A 52 16.81 2.00 3.51
C SER A 52 16.74 2.87 2.25
N ASN A 53 17.23 2.36 1.13
CA ASN A 53 17.09 3.00 -0.17
C ASN A 53 15.62 3.18 -0.59
N ALA A 54 14.76 2.20 -0.31
CA ALA A 54 13.33 2.31 -0.59
C ALA A 54 12.64 3.42 0.22
N PHE A 55 13.14 3.78 1.37
CA PHE A 55 12.63 4.93 2.15
C PHE A 55 13.19 6.27 1.67
N LEU A 56 14.40 6.30 1.11
CA LEU A 56 15.01 7.53 0.58
C LEU A 56 14.40 7.96 -0.77
N ASP A 57 14.11 6.99 -1.65
CA ASP A 57 13.60 7.27 -2.98
C ASP A 57 12.15 7.76 -2.94
N GLY A 58 11.87 8.86 -3.65
CA GLY A 58 10.64 9.62 -3.67
C GLY A 58 9.35 8.84 -3.45
N GLN A 59 8.52 9.33 -2.55
CA GLN A 59 7.27 8.70 -2.18
C GLN A 59 6.10 9.21 -3.04
N SER A 60 5.13 8.34 -3.31
CA SER A 60 3.94 8.71 -4.07
C SER A 60 2.97 9.53 -3.21
N LEU A 61 2.59 10.71 -3.68
CA LEU A 61 1.50 11.47 -3.09
C LEU A 61 0.15 10.85 -3.44
N ARG A 62 -0.82 10.95 -2.53
CA ARG A 62 -2.15 10.38 -2.70
C ARG A 62 -3.09 11.21 -3.58
N THR A 63 -2.73 12.43 -3.94
CA THR A 63 -3.54 13.39 -4.71
C THR A 63 -4.25 12.78 -5.92
N TYR A 64 -3.59 11.89 -6.66
CA TYR A 64 -4.15 11.27 -7.87
C TYR A 64 -5.31 10.29 -7.63
N ARG A 65 -5.67 10.00 -6.38
CA ARG A 65 -6.83 9.18 -6.02
C ARG A 65 -8.06 10.00 -5.66
N HIS A 66 -7.93 11.32 -5.62
CA HIS A 66 -8.98 12.22 -5.19
C HIS A 66 -9.40 13.15 -6.33
N PHE A 67 -10.71 13.45 -6.37
CA PHE A 67 -11.25 14.45 -7.29
C PHE A 67 -10.58 15.81 -7.01
N PRO A 68 -10.25 16.62 -8.03
CA PRO A 68 -10.45 16.38 -9.46
C PRO A 68 -9.32 15.62 -10.16
N ASN A 69 -8.32 15.11 -9.44
CA ASN A 69 -7.07 14.57 -9.99
C ASN A 69 -7.11 13.05 -10.25
N THR A 70 -8.27 12.40 -10.10
CA THR A 70 -8.40 10.96 -10.34
C THR A 70 -8.17 10.64 -11.81
N GLY A 71 -7.24 9.70 -12.07
CA GLY A 71 -6.85 9.37 -13.44
C GLY A 71 -6.20 7.99 -13.57
N ALA A 72 -5.63 7.72 -14.75
CA ALA A 72 -5.06 6.42 -15.14
C ALA A 72 -3.93 5.93 -14.21
N ARG A 73 -3.22 6.83 -13.51
CA ARG A 73 -2.17 6.46 -12.56
C ARG A 73 -2.64 5.42 -11.51
N LYS A 74 -3.89 5.47 -11.10
CA LYS A 74 -4.47 4.51 -10.16
C LYS A 74 -4.28 3.05 -10.61
N SER A 75 -4.32 2.80 -11.92
CA SER A 75 -4.21 1.46 -12.50
C SER A 75 -2.79 0.88 -12.49
N TRP A 76 -1.76 1.73 -12.51
CA TRP A 76 -0.36 1.30 -12.64
C TRP A 76 0.54 1.70 -11.46
N ALA A 77 0.02 2.43 -10.48
CA ALA A 77 0.80 2.95 -9.36
C ALA A 77 1.50 1.85 -8.54
N ALA A 78 0.87 0.71 -8.33
CA ALA A 78 1.47 -0.41 -7.60
C ALA A 78 2.59 -1.07 -8.43
N GLY A 79 2.40 -1.21 -9.76
CA GLY A 79 3.44 -1.70 -10.67
C GLY A 79 4.66 -0.79 -10.70
N ASP A 80 4.46 0.53 -10.75
CA ASP A 80 5.53 1.53 -10.66
C ASP A 80 6.30 1.40 -9.32
N ALA A 81 5.59 1.21 -8.21
CA ALA A 81 6.21 1.01 -6.91
C ALA A 81 7.10 -0.24 -6.87
N SER A 82 6.63 -1.36 -7.43
CA SER A 82 7.41 -2.60 -7.52
C SER A 82 8.59 -2.47 -8.48
N ALA A 83 8.44 -1.76 -9.60
CA ALA A 83 9.55 -1.48 -10.52
C ALA A 83 10.65 -0.64 -9.86
N LYS A 84 10.27 0.36 -9.05
CA LYS A 84 11.23 1.13 -8.26
C LYS A 84 11.94 0.26 -7.22
N ALA A 85 11.25 -0.67 -6.59
CA ALA A 85 11.85 -1.63 -5.67
C ALA A 85 12.90 -2.50 -6.37
N LEU A 86 12.59 -3.03 -7.57
CA LEU A 86 13.56 -3.79 -8.37
C LEU A 86 14.82 -2.97 -8.68
N LYS A 87 14.66 -1.71 -9.05
CA LYS A 87 15.81 -0.81 -9.25
C LYS A 87 16.67 -0.70 -7.99
N GLN A 88 16.07 -0.57 -6.81
CA GLN A 88 16.82 -0.50 -5.54
C GLN A 88 17.55 -1.83 -5.24
N ILE A 89 16.94 -2.96 -5.56
CA ILE A 89 17.59 -4.28 -5.39
C ILE A 89 18.83 -4.37 -6.27
N PHE A 90 18.76 -4.00 -7.56
CA PHE A 90 19.92 -4.03 -8.46
C PHE A 90 21.01 -3.03 -8.05
N ILE A 91 20.64 -1.87 -7.51
CA ILE A 91 21.63 -0.94 -6.93
C ILE A 91 22.33 -1.59 -5.74
N SER A 92 21.59 -2.23 -4.84
CA SER A 92 22.14 -2.88 -3.65
C SER A 92 22.93 -4.15 -3.97
N GLU A 93 22.80 -4.72 -5.17
CA GLU A 93 23.62 -5.83 -5.64
C GLU A 93 25.07 -5.39 -5.95
N VAL A 94 25.22 -4.15 -6.43
CA VAL A 94 26.51 -3.60 -6.88
C VAL A 94 27.11 -2.56 -5.91
N SER A 95 26.38 -2.20 -4.87
CA SER A 95 26.79 -1.21 -3.86
C SER A 95 26.41 -1.68 -2.47
N ASP A 96 27.40 -1.72 -1.59
CA ASP A 96 27.20 -2.04 -0.16
C ASP A 96 26.72 -0.83 0.66
N GLU A 97 26.37 0.28 0.01
CA GLU A 97 25.91 1.48 0.70
C GLU A 97 24.58 1.27 1.39
N SER A 98 24.55 1.60 2.67
CA SER A 98 23.38 1.51 3.53
C SER A 98 23.15 2.84 4.24
N TYR A 99 21.89 3.18 4.45
CA TYR A 99 21.48 4.40 5.15
C TYR A 99 20.71 4.03 6.43
N PRO A 100 21.40 3.60 7.49
CA PRO A 100 20.76 2.98 8.66
C PRO A 100 19.77 3.90 9.38
N THR A 101 19.88 5.21 9.20
CA THR A 101 18.98 6.20 9.79
C THR A 101 17.98 6.80 8.79
N ALA A 102 17.81 6.21 7.59
CA ALA A 102 16.89 6.71 6.56
C ALA A 102 15.47 6.93 7.09
N LEU A 103 15.01 6.07 8.01
CA LEU A 103 13.70 6.18 8.64
C LEU A 103 13.69 7.15 9.83
N THR A 104 14.74 7.21 10.63
CA THR A 104 14.74 7.77 12.00
C THR A 104 15.60 9.01 12.20
N SER A 105 16.40 9.41 11.20
CA SER A 105 17.24 10.61 11.30
C SER A 105 16.42 11.85 11.59
N LYS A 106 16.82 12.63 12.58
CA LYS A 106 16.18 13.92 12.89
C LYS A 106 16.36 14.89 11.72
N VAL A 107 15.29 15.62 11.39
CA VAL A 107 15.19 16.61 10.31
C VAL A 107 15.21 15.97 8.90
N TRP A 108 16.00 14.89 8.68
CA TRP A 108 16.28 14.34 7.35
C TRP A 108 15.67 12.96 7.10
N GLY A 109 15.22 12.27 8.14
CA GLY A 109 14.66 10.92 8.03
C GLY A 109 13.20 10.94 7.58
N PHE A 110 12.75 9.82 7.03
CA PHE A 110 11.39 9.63 6.54
C PHE A 110 10.32 10.03 7.57
N ASN A 111 10.52 9.67 8.84
CA ASN A 111 9.57 9.99 9.91
C ASN A 111 9.44 11.50 10.12
N ASP A 112 10.55 12.21 10.31
CA ASP A 112 10.52 13.65 10.57
C ASP A 112 10.00 14.45 9.35
N VAL A 113 10.34 14.01 8.12
CA VAL A 113 9.98 14.73 6.89
C VAL A 113 8.55 14.46 6.46
N LEU A 114 8.05 13.23 6.62
CA LEU A 114 6.81 12.79 5.98
C LEU A 114 5.74 12.30 6.95
N MET A 115 6.09 11.88 8.16
CA MET A 115 5.14 11.29 9.11
C MET A 115 4.77 12.20 10.28
N GLY A 116 5.44 13.35 10.41
CA GLY A 116 5.15 14.33 11.45
C GLY A 116 5.18 13.73 12.86
N GLU A 117 4.04 13.81 13.56
CA GLU A 117 3.91 13.28 14.93
C GLU A 117 3.64 11.77 14.99
N ASN A 118 3.44 11.12 13.85
CA ASN A 118 3.06 9.70 13.74
C ASN A 118 4.16 8.86 13.09
N PRO A 119 5.32 8.66 13.74
CA PRO A 119 6.43 7.92 13.16
C PRO A 119 6.00 6.48 12.79
N MET A 120 6.59 5.97 11.72
CA MET A 120 6.37 4.59 11.28
C MET A 120 6.68 3.59 12.38
N ARG A 121 5.78 2.61 12.55
CA ARG A 121 5.89 1.52 13.52
C ARG A 121 5.76 0.17 12.84
N LEU A 122 6.39 -0.82 13.42
CA LEU A 122 6.18 -2.23 13.11
C LEU A 122 6.43 -3.02 14.41
N GLU A 123 5.37 -3.20 15.18
CA GLU A 123 5.44 -3.82 16.52
C GLU A 123 5.06 -5.30 16.49
N ARG A 124 4.27 -5.71 15.47
CA ARG A 124 3.85 -7.10 15.32
C ARG A 124 4.91 -7.98 14.68
N ASN A 125 4.89 -9.24 15.02
CA ASN A 125 5.66 -10.25 14.32
C ASN A 125 5.11 -10.46 12.91
N LEU A 126 6.01 -10.70 11.95
CA LEU A 126 5.66 -11.04 10.58
C LEU A 126 5.43 -12.55 10.47
N GLU A 127 4.19 -12.95 10.42
CA GLU A 127 3.76 -14.36 10.30
C GLU A 127 2.87 -14.55 9.07
N SER A 128 1.58 -14.83 9.25
CA SER A 128 0.60 -14.96 8.17
C SER A 128 -0.69 -14.18 8.41
N TYR A 129 -0.66 -13.22 9.34
CA TYR A 129 -1.85 -12.49 9.79
C TYR A 129 -2.66 -11.87 8.64
N VAL A 130 -1.97 -11.27 7.68
CA VAL A 130 -2.64 -10.59 6.55
C VAL A 130 -3.36 -11.61 5.67
N MET A 131 -2.74 -12.74 5.37
CA MET A 131 -3.36 -13.79 4.54
C MET A 131 -4.50 -14.51 5.28
N ASP A 132 -4.37 -14.71 6.58
CA ASP A 132 -5.39 -15.37 7.40
C ASP A 132 -6.65 -14.49 7.57
N ASN A 133 -6.50 -13.17 7.43
CA ASN A 133 -7.58 -12.19 7.58
C ASN A 133 -8.03 -11.54 6.27
N ILE A 134 -7.63 -12.09 5.12
CA ILE A 134 -8.02 -11.53 3.83
C ILE A 134 -9.51 -11.73 3.55
N LEU A 135 -10.18 -10.69 3.10
CA LEU A 135 -11.59 -10.74 2.74
C LEU A 135 -11.75 -10.95 1.24
N TYR A 136 -12.61 -11.89 0.87
CA TYR A 136 -12.92 -12.19 -0.53
C TYR A 136 -14.26 -11.57 -0.96
N LYS A 137 -14.32 -11.15 -2.21
CA LYS A 137 -15.56 -10.67 -2.85
C LYS A 137 -16.38 -11.86 -3.33
N VAL A 138 -17.13 -12.48 -2.42
CA VAL A 138 -17.85 -13.73 -2.70
C VAL A 138 -19.20 -13.49 -3.34
N SER A 139 -19.96 -12.48 -2.86
CA SER A 139 -21.36 -12.29 -3.27
C SER A 139 -21.50 -11.69 -4.67
N PHE A 140 -20.67 -10.70 -5.01
CA PHE A 140 -20.70 -10.06 -6.33
C PHE A 140 -19.38 -9.32 -6.61
N PRO A 141 -18.98 -9.20 -7.90
CA PRO A 141 -17.69 -8.66 -8.30
C PRO A 141 -17.72 -7.11 -8.36
N ALA A 142 -18.09 -6.46 -7.26
CA ALA A 142 -18.07 -5.00 -7.14
C ALA A 142 -16.79 -4.51 -6.47
N GLU A 143 -16.47 -3.21 -6.63
CA GLU A 143 -15.46 -2.54 -5.80
C GLU A 143 -15.81 -2.71 -4.33
N PHE A 144 -14.80 -2.87 -3.44
CA PHE A 144 -15.04 -3.34 -2.07
C PHE A 144 -16.01 -2.43 -1.30
N HIS A 145 -15.86 -1.10 -1.41
CA HIS A 145 -16.76 -0.14 -0.77
C HIS A 145 -18.14 -0.04 -1.45
N ALA A 146 -18.25 -0.48 -2.70
CA ALA A 146 -19.51 -0.49 -3.44
C ALA A 146 -20.34 -1.76 -3.18
N GLN A 147 -19.81 -2.76 -2.49
CA GLN A 147 -20.54 -4.02 -2.26
C GLN A 147 -21.79 -3.84 -1.45
N THR A 148 -21.75 -3.02 -0.40
CA THR A 148 -22.93 -2.73 0.43
C THR A 148 -24.02 -1.99 -0.34
N ALA A 149 -23.63 -1.03 -1.20
CA ALA A 149 -24.57 -0.35 -2.08
C ALA A 149 -25.19 -1.30 -3.12
N ALA A 150 -24.38 -2.19 -3.71
CA ALA A 150 -24.87 -3.20 -4.64
C ALA A 150 -25.83 -4.19 -3.95
N GLU A 151 -25.51 -4.63 -2.73
CA GLU A 151 -26.37 -5.50 -1.93
C GLU A 151 -27.71 -4.83 -1.60
N ALA A 152 -27.69 -3.57 -1.19
CA ALA A 152 -28.88 -2.79 -0.94
C ALA A 152 -29.74 -2.65 -2.21
N ALA A 153 -29.12 -2.31 -3.35
CA ALA A 153 -29.80 -2.20 -4.63
C ALA A 153 -30.45 -3.52 -5.06
N ILE A 154 -29.76 -4.65 -4.90
CA ILE A 154 -30.32 -5.99 -5.20
C ILE A 154 -31.50 -6.31 -4.29
N SER A 155 -31.41 -5.99 -3.02
CA SER A 155 -32.50 -6.20 -2.05
C SER A 155 -33.75 -5.41 -2.42
N ILE A 156 -33.58 -4.14 -2.77
CA ILE A 156 -34.68 -3.22 -3.11
C ILE A 156 -35.26 -3.52 -4.52
N SER A 157 -34.43 -4.02 -5.44
CA SER A 157 -34.81 -4.23 -6.84
C SER A 157 -36.09 -5.06 -7.00
N LYS A 158 -36.36 -6.00 -6.10
CA LYS A 158 -37.61 -6.83 -6.11
C LYS A 158 -38.86 -6.00 -5.92
N HIS A 159 -38.75 -4.90 -5.17
CA HIS A 159 -39.88 -3.99 -4.89
C HIS A 159 -40.05 -2.91 -5.98
N LEU A 160 -38.99 -2.66 -6.75
CA LEU A 160 -38.96 -1.64 -7.80
C LEU A 160 -39.26 -2.19 -9.20
N LYS A 161 -39.61 -3.46 -9.33
CA LYS A 161 -39.85 -4.12 -10.61
C LYS A 161 -40.97 -3.42 -11.37
N GLY A 162 -40.64 -2.76 -12.49
CA GLY A 162 -41.55 -1.95 -13.30
C GLY A 162 -41.83 -0.54 -12.77
N LYS A 163 -41.10 -0.09 -11.74
CA LYS A 163 -41.32 1.21 -11.07
C LYS A 163 -40.03 2.04 -10.99
N LEU A 164 -39.07 1.81 -11.86
CA LEU A 164 -37.79 2.54 -11.83
C LEU A 164 -37.95 4.04 -12.04
N GLU A 165 -38.97 4.43 -12.84
CA GLU A 165 -39.26 5.84 -13.12
C GLU A 165 -39.99 6.57 -11.96
N GLU A 166 -40.44 5.82 -10.95
CA GLU A 166 -41.04 6.37 -9.72
C GLU A 166 -40.00 6.71 -8.66
N ILE A 167 -38.71 6.44 -8.92
CA ILE A 167 -37.63 6.76 -7.98
C ILE A 167 -37.34 8.25 -8.05
N GLU A 168 -37.59 8.97 -6.96
CA GLU A 168 -37.35 10.40 -6.86
C GLU A 168 -35.93 10.70 -6.36
N GLU A 169 -35.41 9.89 -5.45
CA GLU A 169 -34.10 10.12 -4.83
C GLU A 169 -33.45 8.82 -4.33
N ILE A 170 -32.13 8.78 -4.35
CA ILE A 170 -31.30 7.75 -3.71
C ILE A 170 -30.39 8.44 -2.70
N LEU A 171 -30.57 8.16 -1.41
CA LEU A 171 -29.84 8.72 -0.28
C LEU A 171 -28.69 7.82 0.19
#